data_64beaddb1929d64b3e046a05449cb4d5
#
_entry.id   64beaddb1929d64b3e046a05449cb4d5
#
_cell.length_a   1.000
_cell.length_b   1.000
_cell.length_c   1.000
_cell.angle_alpha   90.00
_cell.angle_beta   90.00
_cell.angle_gamma   90.00
#
_symmetry.space_group_name_H-M   'P 1'
#
loop_
_entity.id
_entity.type
_entity.pdbx_description
1 polymer ?
#
loop_
_entity_poly.entity_id
_entity_poly.type
_entity_poly.pdbx_seq_one_letter_code
_entity_poly.pdbx_strand_id
1 'polypeptide(L)'
;YPQRYTGLGLDYFKQTTEQYRKHNLNTAAFVNAPSGNIGPWPLQEEMVSLEEHRGQALFTQIMHLKMLGLIDDVLISNAGVTEEDLKAASEAFKMSMPAFHVIPAPSMTELEHKIVFESQHSYRGDHSDYVLRSTMTRVWYRDEDVPANNPVPIKKGDVLVMNNEYAQYKAETQIALQDLE
;
A
#
# COMPACT_ATOMS: atom_id res chain seq x y z
N TYR A 1 -5.38 -18.45 -8.20
CA TYR A 1 -4.84 -19.59 -7.44
C TYR A 1 -5.57 -19.72 -6.11
N PRO A 2 -6.40 -20.78 -5.95
CA PRO A 2 -7.31 -20.90 -4.80
C PRO A 2 -6.67 -21.50 -3.54
N GLN A 3 -5.45 -22.00 -3.62
CA GLN A 3 -4.71 -22.60 -2.50
C GLN A 3 -3.59 -21.66 -2.04
N ARG A 4 -3.36 -21.59 -0.74
CA ARG A 4 -2.23 -20.85 -0.16
C ARG A 4 -0.91 -21.30 -0.76
N TYR A 5 -0.02 -20.33 -0.93
CA TYR A 5 1.35 -20.53 -1.46
C TYR A 5 1.41 -20.96 -2.94
N THR A 6 0.29 -20.94 -3.68
CA THR A 6 0.26 -21.26 -5.11
C THR A 6 0.10 -20.05 -6.02
N GLY A 7 -0.17 -18.88 -5.48
CA GLY A 7 -0.16 -17.61 -6.23
C GLY A 7 1.21 -17.30 -6.80
N LEU A 8 1.26 -16.43 -7.80
CA LEU A 8 2.51 -16.07 -8.46
C LEU A 8 3.37 -15.17 -7.55
N GLY A 9 4.67 -15.39 -7.59
CA GLY A 9 5.63 -14.43 -7.04
C GLY A 9 5.74 -13.18 -7.93
N LEU A 10 6.00 -12.02 -7.33
CA LEU A 10 5.97 -10.72 -8.00
C LEU A 10 6.88 -10.64 -9.24
N ASP A 11 8.12 -11.12 -9.13
CA ASP A 11 9.08 -11.03 -10.25
C ASP A 11 8.64 -11.88 -11.45
N TYR A 12 8.16 -13.10 -11.19
CA TYR A 12 7.63 -13.96 -12.23
C TYR A 12 6.36 -13.37 -12.87
N PHE A 13 5.47 -12.79 -12.06
CA PHE A 13 4.27 -12.12 -12.52
C PHE A 13 4.61 -10.96 -13.47
N LYS A 14 5.55 -10.07 -13.07
CA LYS A 14 6.02 -8.96 -13.91
C LYS A 14 6.58 -9.46 -15.23
N GLN A 15 7.54 -10.38 -15.17
CA GLN A 15 8.21 -10.92 -16.34
C GLN A 15 7.21 -11.54 -17.35
N THR A 16 6.27 -12.34 -16.85
CA THR A 16 5.27 -13.00 -17.70
C THR A 16 4.30 -11.99 -18.30
N THR A 17 3.82 -11.05 -17.50
CA THR A 17 2.89 -9.99 -17.95
C THR A 17 3.53 -9.12 -19.03
N GLU A 18 4.80 -8.74 -18.85
CA GLU A 18 5.54 -7.98 -19.87
C GLU A 18 5.68 -8.75 -21.19
N GLN A 19 5.81 -10.08 -21.15
CA GLN A 19 5.85 -10.89 -22.37
C GLN A 19 4.52 -10.80 -23.13
N TYR A 20 3.38 -10.91 -22.45
CA TYR A 20 2.07 -10.74 -23.09
C TYR A 20 1.91 -9.34 -23.70
N ARG A 21 2.32 -8.30 -22.97
CA ARG A 21 2.25 -6.91 -23.47
C ARG A 21 3.14 -6.66 -24.69
N LYS A 22 4.29 -7.33 -24.80
CA LYS A 22 5.14 -7.27 -26.02
C LYS A 22 4.44 -7.82 -27.26
N HIS A 23 3.43 -8.67 -27.08
CA HIS A 23 2.59 -9.19 -28.16
C HIS A 23 1.29 -8.39 -28.34
N ASN A 24 1.19 -7.20 -27.76
CA ASN A 24 -0.01 -6.33 -27.80
C ASN A 24 -1.26 -7.01 -27.21
N LEU A 25 -1.10 -7.89 -26.25
CA LEU A 25 -2.20 -8.52 -25.54
C LEU A 25 -2.56 -7.72 -24.28
N ASN A 26 -3.84 -7.54 -24.05
CA ASN A 26 -4.33 -7.02 -22.78
C ASN A 26 -4.11 -8.05 -21.67
N THR A 27 -3.89 -7.54 -20.49
CA THR A 27 -3.55 -8.36 -19.33
C THR A 27 -4.57 -8.16 -18.21
N ALA A 28 -4.90 -9.23 -17.53
CA ALA A 28 -5.83 -9.20 -16.40
C ALA A 28 -5.26 -9.93 -15.18
N ALA A 29 -5.62 -9.47 -14.01
CA ALA A 29 -5.24 -10.10 -12.75
C ALA A 29 -6.44 -10.25 -11.81
N PHE A 30 -6.43 -11.34 -11.05
CA PHE A 30 -7.42 -11.59 -10.01
C PHE A 30 -7.00 -10.98 -8.68
N VAL A 31 -7.96 -10.33 -8.05
CA VAL A 31 -7.93 -9.90 -6.65
C VAL A 31 -9.09 -10.56 -5.90
N ASN A 32 -8.99 -10.64 -4.59
CA ASN A 32 -10.04 -11.26 -3.77
C ASN A 32 -10.64 -10.21 -2.81
N ALA A 33 -11.96 -10.13 -2.77
CA ALA A 33 -12.65 -9.30 -1.79
C ALA A 33 -12.77 -10.05 -0.45
N PRO A 34 -12.29 -9.51 0.66
CA PRO A 34 -12.33 -10.19 1.96
C PRO A 34 -13.74 -10.57 2.41
N SER A 35 -14.75 -9.77 2.08
CA SER A 35 -16.16 -10.04 2.41
C SER A 35 -16.83 -11.06 1.51
N GLY A 36 -16.27 -11.38 0.33
CA GLY A 36 -16.88 -12.29 -0.62
C GLY A 36 -16.84 -13.74 -0.14
N ASN A 37 -17.99 -14.37 -0.11
CA ASN A 37 -18.17 -15.73 0.44
C ASN A 37 -18.55 -16.78 -0.60
N ILE A 38 -18.67 -16.40 -1.87
CA ILE A 38 -19.01 -17.30 -2.98
C ILE A 38 -17.82 -17.30 -3.94
N GLY A 39 -17.13 -18.43 -3.99
CA GLY A 39 -16.00 -18.63 -4.91
C GLY A 39 -16.25 -19.79 -5.85
N PRO A 40 -15.45 -19.95 -6.92
CA PRO A 40 -15.56 -21.05 -7.88
C PRO A 40 -15.13 -22.40 -7.30
N TRP A 41 -14.48 -22.39 -6.12
CA TRP A 41 -13.95 -23.58 -5.46
C TRP A 41 -14.50 -23.70 -4.04
N PRO A 42 -14.65 -24.93 -3.51
CA PRO A 42 -15.04 -25.14 -2.10
C PRO A 42 -14.04 -24.58 -1.10
N LEU A 43 -12.75 -24.48 -1.49
CA LEU A 43 -11.68 -23.98 -0.64
C LEU A 43 -11.75 -22.45 -0.55
N GLN A 44 -11.90 -21.95 0.67
CA GLN A 44 -12.03 -20.51 0.96
C GLN A 44 -10.69 -19.90 1.43
N GLU A 45 -9.63 -20.12 0.66
CA GLU A 45 -8.29 -19.55 0.95
C GLU A 45 -7.96 -18.39 0.02
N GLU A 46 -8.98 -17.69 -0.47
CA GLU A 46 -8.88 -16.62 -1.47
C GLU A 46 -8.37 -17.09 -2.84
N MET A 47 -8.70 -16.37 -3.88
CA MET A 47 -8.22 -16.67 -5.23
C MET A 47 -7.59 -15.41 -5.84
N VAL A 48 -6.29 -15.28 -5.66
CA VAL A 48 -5.49 -14.14 -6.09
C VAL A 48 -4.51 -14.54 -7.19
N SER A 49 -4.10 -13.58 -8.03
CA SER A 49 -3.02 -13.79 -9.00
C SER A 49 -1.64 -13.73 -8.31
N LEU A 50 -1.41 -12.72 -7.50
CA LEU A 50 -0.18 -12.57 -6.71
C LEU A 50 -0.36 -13.17 -5.32
N GLU A 51 0.57 -14.02 -4.88
CA GLU A 51 0.50 -14.63 -3.54
C GLU A 51 0.53 -13.56 -2.43
N GLU A 52 1.31 -12.52 -2.59
CA GLU A 52 1.40 -11.43 -1.61
C GLU A 52 0.11 -10.61 -1.45
N HIS A 53 -0.87 -10.78 -2.33
CA HIS A 53 -2.21 -10.18 -2.18
C HIS A 53 -3.11 -10.96 -1.23
N ARG A 54 -2.76 -12.20 -0.93
CA ARG A 54 -3.57 -13.05 -0.05
C ARG A 54 -3.63 -12.47 1.36
N GLY A 55 -4.84 -12.31 1.88
CA GLY A 55 -5.08 -11.68 3.17
C GLY A 55 -5.00 -10.15 3.19
N GLN A 56 -4.77 -9.51 2.04
CA GLN A 56 -4.72 -8.05 1.94
C GLN A 56 -6.10 -7.46 1.67
N ALA A 57 -6.33 -6.23 2.16
CA ALA A 57 -7.53 -5.48 1.81
C ALA A 57 -7.65 -5.29 0.28
N LEU A 58 -8.88 -5.33 -0.24
CA LEU A 58 -9.13 -5.20 -1.68
C LEU A 58 -8.56 -3.91 -2.28
N PHE A 59 -8.65 -2.80 -1.55
CA PHE A 59 -8.01 -1.53 -1.91
C PHE A 59 -6.50 -1.70 -2.17
N THR A 60 -5.79 -2.36 -1.26
CA THR A 60 -4.33 -2.56 -1.33
C THR A 60 -3.95 -3.41 -2.54
N GLN A 61 -4.68 -4.50 -2.78
CA GLN A 61 -4.46 -5.38 -3.92
C GLN A 61 -4.60 -4.61 -5.25
N ILE A 62 -5.68 -3.84 -5.42
CA ILE A 62 -5.95 -3.05 -6.63
C ILE A 62 -4.90 -1.94 -6.79
N MET A 63 -4.58 -1.23 -5.71
CA MET A 63 -3.59 -0.16 -5.76
C MET A 63 -2.22 -0.68 -6.15
N HIS A 64 -1.81 -1.84 -5.64
CA HIS A 64 -0.55 -2.47 -6.03
C HIS A 64 -0.53 -2.81 -7.52
N LEU A 65 -1.57 -3.44 -8.07
CA LEU A 65 -1.65 -3.73 -9.51
C LEU A 65 -1.59 -2.46 -10.37
N LYS A 66 -2.24 -1.38 -9.94
CA LYS A 66 -2.15 -0.08 -10.61
C LYS A 66 -0.74 0.49 -10.59
N MET A 67 -0.05 0.41 -9.45
CA MET A 67 1.33 0.90 -9.32
C MET A 67 2.30 0.12 -10.21
N LEU A 68 2.06 -1.16 -10.46
CA LEU A 68 2.85 -1.96 -11.39
C LEU A 68 2.72 -1.46 -12.85
N GLY A 69 1.58 -0.86 -13.21
CA GLY A 69 1.34 -0.33 -14.56
C GLY A 69 1.32 -1.39 -15.67
N LEU A 70 1.13 -2.66 -15.31
CA LEU A 70 1.22 -3.80 -16.23
C LEU A 70 -0.13 -4.48 -16.49
N ILE A 71 -1.17 -4.12 -15.74
CA ILE A 71 -2.47 -4.79 -15.75
C ILE A 71 -3.54 -3.84 -16.29
N ASP A 72 -4.27 -4.29 -17.30
CA ASP A 72 -5.33 -3.53 -17.93
C ASP A 72 -6.68 -3.75 -17.21
N ASP A 73 -6.96 -4.99 -16.80
CA ASP A 73 -8.21 -5.37 -16.16
C ASP A 73 -7.97 -6.04 -14.79
N VAL A 74 -8.71 -5.62 -13.78
CA VAL A 74 -8.70 -6.25 -12.46
C VAL A 74 -10.02 -6.96 -12.23
N LEU A 75 -9.96 -8.24 -11.90
CA LEU A 75 -11.12 -9.12 -11.73
C LEU A 75 -11.26 -9.50 -10.26
N ILE A 76 -12.38 -9.17 -9.64
CA ILE A 76 -12.71 -9.70 -8.31
C ILE A 76 -13.12 -11.16 -8.47
N SER A 77 -12.37 -12.05 -7.85
CA SER A 77 -12.44 -13.50 -8.05
C SER A 77 -13.59 -14.20 -7.33
N ASN A 78 -14.23 -13.53 -6.41
CA ASN A 78 -15.31 -14.05 -5.58
C ASN A 78 -16.55 -13.15 -5.64
N ALA A 79 -17.71 -13.68 -5.27
CA ALA A 79 -18.99 -12.99 -5.26
C ALA A 79 -19.58 -12.91 -3.83
N GLY A 80 -20.70 -12.24 -3.68
CA GLY A 80 -21.28 -11.94 -2.36
C GLY A 80 -20.50 -10.84 -1.61
N VAL A 81 -19.91 -9.94 -2.38
CA VAL A 81 -19.07 -8.84 -1.90
C VAL A 81 -19.93 -7.74 -1.30
N THR A 82 -19.50 -7.17 -0.17
CA THR A 82 -20.19 -6.05 0.49
C THR A 82 -20.04 -4.75 -0.30
N GLU A 83 -20.92 -3.80 0.01
CA GLU A 83 -20.87 -2.46 -0.58
C GLU A 83 -19.60 -1.71 -0.18
N GLU A 84 -19.07 -1.95 1.03
CA GLU A 84 -17.82 -1.37 1.51
C GLU A 84 -16.63 -1.79 0.64
N ASP A 85 -16.49 -3.09 0.37
CA ASP A 85 -15.42 -3.59 -0.51
C ASP A 85 -15.56 -3.06 -1.93
N LEU A 86 -16.78 -2.96 -2.46
CA LEU A 86 -17.01 -2.38 -3.80
C LEU A 86 -16.70 -0.90 -3.85
N LYS A 87 -17.00 -0.15 -2.79
CA LYS A 87 -16.57 1.26 -2.67
C LYS A 87 -15.06 1.38 -2.62
N ALA A 88 -14.40 0.59 -1.78
CA ALA A 88 -12.94 0.56 -1.69
C ALA A 88 -12.28 0.23 -3.04
N ALA A 89 -12.84 -0.73 -3.79
CA ALA A 89 -12.38 -1.03 -5.15
C ALA A 89 -12.56 0.17 -6.09
N SER A 90 -13.74 0.81 -6.07
CA SER A 90 -14.02 1.99 -6.90
C SER A 90 -13.11 3.16 -6.57
N GLU A 91 -12.81 3.39 -5.30
CA GLU A 91 -11.87 4.43 -4.85
C GLU A 91 -10.46 4.15 -5.36
N ALA A 92 -9.96 2.92 -5.18
CA ALA A 92 -8.65 2.53 -5.67
C ALA A 92 -8.53 2.73 -7.19
N PHE A 93 -9.57 2.41 -7.96
CA PHE A 93 -9.58 2.62 -9.40
C PHE A 93 -9.59 4.09 -9.81
N LYS A 94 -10.29 4.95 -9.09
CA LYS A 94 -10.40 6.37 -9.40
C LYS A 94 -9.17 7.19 -9.02
N MET A 95 -8.40 6.73 -8.05
CA MET A 95 -7.19 7.43 -7.63
C MET A 95 -6.18 7.52 -8.77
N SER A 96 -5.67 8.72 -9.03
CA SER A 96 -4.62 8.96 -10.03
C SER A 96 -3.20 8.81 -9.48
N MET A 97 -3.07 8.77 -8.16
CA MET A 97 -1.79 8.63 -7.44
C MET A 97 -1.83 7.43 -6.50
N PRO A 98 -0.68 6.83 -6.20
CA PRO A 98 -0.59 5.81 -5.16
C PRO A 98 -1.13 6.32 -3.82
N ALA A 99 -1.88 5.48 -3.12
CA ALA A 99 -2.36 5.76 -1.79
C ALA A 99 -2.17 4.54 -0.88
N PHE A 100 -1.93 4.79 0.39
CA PHE A 100 -1.74 3.77 1.40
C PHE A 100 -2.75 3.97 2.52
N HIS A 101 -3.32 2.89 3.02
CA HIS A 101 -4.09 2.93 4.24
C HIS A 101 -3.12 2.85 5.42
N VAL A 102 -3.13 3.88 6.27
CA VAL A 102 -2.31 3.96 7.48
C VAL A 102 -3.22 3.83 8.69
N ILE A 103 -2.84 2.98 9.64
CA ILE A 103 -3.54 2.84 10.92
C ILE A 103 -2.86 3.80 11.90
N PRO A 104 -3.59 4.81 12.44
CA PRO A 104 -3.00 5.74 13.38
C PRO A 104 -2.60 5.03 14.68
N ALA A 105 -1.41 5.34 15.20
CA ALA A 105 -0.98 4.88 16.50
C ALA A 105 -1.86 5.51 17.61
N PRO A 106 -2.16 4.78 18.69
CA PRO A 106 -2.98 5.31 19.79
C PRO A 106 -2.41 6.58 20.45
N SER A 107 -1.11 6.77 20.36
CA SER A 107 -0.37 7.92 20.89
C SER A 107 -0.19 9.06 19.88
N MET A 108 -0.72 8.94 18.67
CA MET A 108 -0.58 9.95 17.63
C MET A 108 -1.17 11.29 18.08
N THR A 109 -0.38 12.35 17.97
CA THR A 109 -0.81 13.72 18.26
C THR A 109 -1.63 14.31 17.11
N GLU A 110 -2.38 15.38 17.38
CA GLU A 110 -3.12 16.12 16.34
C GLU A 110 -2.20 16.63 15.21
N LEU A 111 -1.01 17.08 15.58
CA LEU A 111 -0.03 17.57 14.60
C LEU A 111 0.50 16.43 13.72
N GLU A 112 0.83 15.28 14.30
CA GLU A 112 1.24 14.09 13.54
C GLU A 112 0.12 13.62 12.62
N HIS A 113 -1.12 13.61 13.10
CA HIS A 113 -2.30 13.31 12.26
C HIS A 113 -2.37 14.25 11.05
N LYS A 114 -2.26 15.54 11.27
CA LYS A 114 -2.28 16.55 10.22
C LYS A 114 -1.13 16.35 9.22
N ILE A 115 0.08 16.08 9.71
CA ILE A 115 1.24 15.82 8.88
C ILE A 115 1.02 14.59 8.00
N VAL A 116 0.52 13.48 8.56
CA VAL A 116 0.41 12.20 7.85
C VAL A 116 -0.82 12.14 6.96
N PHE A 117 -1.99 12.61 7.41
CA PHE A 117 -3.27 12.36 6.71
C PHE A 117 -3.81 13.57 5.94
N GLU A 118 -3.43 14.78 6.29
CA GLU A 118 -3.97 15.98 5.66
C GLU A 118 -2.98 16.63 4.69
N SER A 119 -1.71 16.20 4.73
CA SER A 119 -0.67 16.73 3.85
C SER A 119 -0.54 15.87 2.59
N GLN A 120 -0.22 16.52 1.47
CA GLN A 120 0.16 15.79 0.26
C GLN A 120 1.58 15.27 0.40
N HIS A 121 1.77 13.98 0.21
CA HIS A 121 3.07 13.35 0.21
C HIS A 121 3.62 13.17 -1.20
N SER A 122 4.91 13.43 -1.36
CA SER A 122 5.62 13.24 -2.61
C SER A 122 6.90 12.45 -2.35
N TYR A 123 7.04 11.34 -3.05
CA TYR A 123 8.28 10.57 -2.99
C TYR A 123 9.45 11.42 -3.47
N ARG A 124 10.50 11.50 -2.67
CA ARG A 124 11.65 12.35 -2.94
C ARG A 124 12.46 11.93 -4.17
N GLY A 125 12.39 10.66 -4.54
CA GLY A 125 13.07 10.12 -5.72
C GLY A 125 14.49 9.63 -5.46
N ASP A 126 15.11 9.92 -4.31
CA ASP A 126 16.36 9.30 -3.91
C ASP A 126 16.09 7.89 -3.34
N HIS A 127 16.91 6.95 -3.74
CA HIS A 127 16.75 5.56 -3.30
C HIS A 127 17.43 5.34 -1.93
N SER A 128 16.71 4.70 -1.04
CA SER A 128 17.20 4.18 0.23
C SER A 128 16.64 2.77 0.43
N ASP A 129 17.47 1.85 0.88
CA ASP A 129 17.03 0.49 1.21
C ASP A 129 16.23 0.43 2.53
N TYR A 130 16.27 1.51 3.32
CA TYR A 130 15.72 1.58 4.66
C TYR A 130 14.38 2.32 4.74
N VAL A 131 14.25 3.43 4.03
CA VAL A 131 13.06 4.30 4.14
C VAL A 131 12.67 4.94 2.80
N LEU A 132 11.37 5.07 2.56
CA LEU A 132 10.82 6.02 1.59
C LEU A 132 10.62 7.36 2.29
N ARG A 133 10.94 8.46 1.62
CA ARG A 133 10.93 9.80 2.23
C ARG A 133 9.98 10.74 1.51
N SER A 134 9.17 11.47 2.29
CA SER A 134 8.37 12.61 1.85
C SER A 134 8.89 13.88 2.52
N THR A 135 9.59 14.71 1.78
CA THR A 135 10.39 15.80 2.33
C THR A 135 9.60 17.08 2.58
N MET A 136 8.50 17.31 1.85
CA MET A 136 7.81 18.60 1.86
C MET A 136 7.19 18.94 3.22
N THR A 137 6.76 17.94 3.98
CA THR A 137 6.18 18.15 5.31
C THR A 137 7.16 18.86 6.26
N ARG A 138 8.46 18.56 6.21
CA ARG A 138 9.46 19.28 7.02
C ARG A 138 9.61 20.77 6.66
N VAL A 139 9.23 21.14 5.44
CA VAL A 139 9.24 22.57 5.02
C VAL A 139 7.99 23.26 5.53
N TRP A 140 6.84 22.62 5.40
CA TRP A 140 5.56 23.19 5.82
C TRP A 140 5.39 23.30 7.33
N TYR A 141 5.93 22.35 8.08
CA TYR A 141 5.81 22.24 9.54
C TYR A 141 7.12 22.53 10.29
N ARG A 142 8.07 23.22 9.64
CA ARG A 142 9.40 23.49 10.19
C ARG A 142 9.39 24.22 11.54
N ASP A 143 8.40 25.07 11.75
CA ASP A 143 8.28 25.93 12.93
C ASP A 143 7.40 25.30 14.02
N GLU A 144 6.78 24.14 13.73
CA GLU A 144 5.96 23.39 14.68
C GLU A 144 6.82 22.59 15.67
N ASP A 145 6.25 22.32 16.84
CA ASP A 145 6.88 21.51 17.88
C ASP A 145 6.47 20.04 17.70
N VAL A 146 7.42 19.19 17.37
CA VAL A 146 7.22 17.72 17.17
C VAL A 146 8.03 16.99 18.24
N PRO A 147 7.51 16.85 19.46
CA PRO A 147 8.22 16.15 20.53
C PRO A 147 8.37 14.65 20.20
N ALA A 148 9.38 14.03 20.79
CA ALA A 148 9.54 12.57 20.73
C ALA A 148 8.31 11.88 21.32
N ASN A 149 7.72 10.97 20.55
CA ASN A 149 6.50 10.27 20.90
C ASN A 149 6.60 8.81 20.47
N ASN A 150 5.92 7.91 21.16
CA ASN A 150 5.79 6.50 20.80
C ASN A 150 7.13 5.76 20.56
N PRO A 151 8.01 5.62 21.59
CA PRO A 151 9.31 4.96 21.47
C PRO A 151 9.13 3.42 21.42
N VAL A 152 8.71 2.88 20.30
CA VAL A 152 8.56 1.44 20.04
C VAL A 152 9.52 1.02 18.94
N PRO A 153 9.90 -0.27 18.86
CA PRO A 153 10.67 -0.78 17.72
C PRO A 153 9.95 -0.51 16.41
N ILE A 154 10.67 0.05 15.44
CA ILE A 154 10.12 0.38 14.13
C ILE A 154 10.08 -0.88 13.27
N LYS A 155 8.94 -1.17 12.70
CA LYS A 155 8.71 -2.32 11.82
C LYS A 155 8.56 -1.89 10.37
N LYS A 156 8.86 -2.80 9.47
CA LYS A 156 8.59 -2.62 8.04
C LYS A 156 7.14 -2.22 7.82
N GLY A 157 6.93 -1.11 7.09
CA GLY A 157 5.62 -0.55 6.79
C GLY A 157 5.20 0.57 7.75
N ASP A 158 5.88 0.77 8.86
CA ASP A 158 5.57 1.87 9.77
C ASP A 158 5.79 3.22 9.11
N VAL A 159 4.88 4.15 9.39
CA VAL A 159 4.98 5.55 8.99
C VAL A 159 5.53 6.35 10.15
N LEU A 160 6.63 7.04 9.90
CA LEU A 160 7.38 7.81 10.88
C LEU A 160 7.25 9.29 10.60
N VAL A 161 7.10 10.09 11.65
CA VAL A 161 7.25 11.55 11.62
C VAL A 161 8.49 11.89 12.44
N MET A 162 9.49 12.52 11.80
CA MET A 162 10.75 12.85 12.45
C MET A 162 10.53 13.95 13.50
N ASN A 163 11.01 13.70 14.72
CA ASN A 163 10.81 14.60 15.86
C ASN A 163 11.86 15.73 15.92
N ASN A 164 11.78 16.57 16.97
CA ASN A 164 12.67 17.72 17.18
C ASN A 164 14.16 17.35 17.24
N GLU A 165 14.51 16.15 17.67
CA GLU A 165 15.90 15.69 17.82
C GLU A 165 16.62 15.58 16.48
N TYR A 166 15.87 15.36 15.40
CA TYR A 166 16.40 15.27 14.04
C TYR A 166 16.59 16.63 13.34
N ALA A 167 16.46 17.73 14.05
CA ALA A 167 16.76 19.08 13.57
C ALA A 167 16.28 19.41 12.14
N GLN A 168 17.14 19.21 11.14
CA GLN A 168 16.86 19.51 9.74
C GLN A 168 15.81 18.60 9.09
N TYR A 169 15.52 17.44 9.69
CA TYR A 169 14.54 16.47 9.22
C TYR A 169 13.21 16.51 10.00
N LYS A 170 13.11 17.41 10.99
CA LYS A 170 11.90 17.58 11.80
C LYS A 170 10.67 17.67 10.91
N ALA A 171 9.62 16.95 11.27
CA ALA A 171 8.35 16.80 10.55
C ALA A 171 8.45 16.14 9.16
N GLU A 172 9.62 15.61 8.75
CA GLU A 172 9.71 14.78 7.55
C GLU A 172 8.94 13.48 7.79
N THR A 173 8.12 13.07 6.83
CA THR A 173 7.41 11.80 6.88
C THR A 173 8.21 10.73 6.14
N GLN A 174 8.37 9.57 6.76
CA GLN A 174 9.09 8.43 6.20
C GLN A 174 8.27 7.15 6.34
N ILE A 175 8.47 6.18 5.43
CA ILE A 175 7.90 4.83 5.54
C ILE A 175 9.08 3.86 5.64
N ALA A 176 9.10 3.04 6.68
CA ALA A 176 10.12 2.03 6.88
C ALA A 176 9.99 0.89 5.86
N LEU A 177 11.07 0.57 5.16
CA LEU A 177 11.13 -0.53 4.19
C LEU A 177 11.59 -1.86 4.81
N GLN A 178 12.11 -1.80 6.01
CA GLN A 178 12.53 -2.94 6.82
C GLN A 178 12.43 -2.58 8.31
N ASP A 179 12.62 -3.56 9.18
CA ASP A 179 12.70 -3.31 10.62
C ASP A 179 13.93 -2.43 10.91
N LEU A 180 13.75 -1.39 11.72
CA LEU A 180 14.81 -0.47 12.13
C LEU A 180 15.05 -0.59 13.63
N GLU A 181 16.32 -0.51 14.05
CA GLU A 181 16.74 -0.51 15.47
C GLU A 181 16.70 0.89 16.09
#